data_f7c4a88b0c381d413cd52611a6cfd6f8
#
_entry.id   f7c4a88b0c381d413cd52611a6cfd6f8
#
_cell.length_a   1.000
_cell.length_b   1.000
_cell.length_c   1.000
_cell.angle_alpha   90.00
_cell.angle_beta   90.00
_cell.angle_gamma   90.00
#
_symmetry.space_group_name_H-M   'P 1'
#
loop_
_entity.id
_entity.type
_entity.pdbx_description
1 polymer ?
#
loop_
_entity_poly.entity_id
_entity_poly.type
_entity_poly.pdbx_seq_one_letter_code
_entity_poly.pdbx_strand_id
1 'polypeptide(L)'
;MSQTSQHIAELSPNERRALLGQLLEQKASESPSYYPLSHNQQGIWFLCQLAPASTIYNVNFAARISSDLDIPALRRAFQLLVERHPSLRTTFEVRSGKPVQQIHERWEVYF
;
A
#
# COMPACT_ATOMS: atom_id res chain seq x y z
N MET A 1 31.65 17.65 -12.41
CA MET A 1 30.95 17.65 -11.10
C MET A 1 29.79 18.61 -11.19
N SER A 2 28.57 18.14 -10.91
CA SER A 2 27.35 18.94 -11.08
C SER A 2 27.28 20.06 -10.03
N GLN A 3 26.80 21.26 -10.42
CA GLN A 3 26.59 22.42 -9.54
C GLN A 3 25.79 22.06 -8.27
N THR A 4 24.89 21.09 -8.35
CA THR A 4 24.09 20.57 -7.23
C THR A 4 24.96 19.93 -6.14
N SER A 5 26.04 19.23 -6.51
CA SER A 5 26.94 18.58 -5.54
C SER A 5 27.78 19.59 -4.76
N GLN A 6 28.14 20.72 -5.36
CA GLN A 6 28.85 21.79 -4.69
C GLN A 6 27.98 22.54 -3.70
N HIS A 7 26.73 22.84 -4.08
CA HIS A 7 25.75 23.50 -3.20
C HIS A 7 25.43 22.68 -1.94
N ILE A 8 25.30 21.35 -2.09
CA ILE A 8 25.07 20.45 -0.93
C ILE A 8 26.29 20.40 0.01
N ALA A 9 27.52 20.57 -0.52
CA ALA A 9 28.73 20.55 0.30
C ALA A 9 28.85 21.78 1.19
N GLU A 10 28.26 22.91 0.81
CA GLU A 10 28.32 24.20 1.54
C GLU A 10 27.27 24.31 2.66
N LEU A 11 26.28 23.42 2.71
CA LEU A 11 25.23 23.41 3.73
C LEU A 11 25.75 22.90 5.07
N SER A 12 25.30 23.52 6.16
CA SER A 12 25.55 23.03 7.52
C SER A 12 24.91 21.66 7.76
N PRO A 13 25.35 20.89 8.77
CA PRO A 13 24.76 19.58 9.09
C PRO A 13 23.25 19.61 9.35
N ASN A 14 22.74 20.69 9.92
CA ASN A 14 21.31 20.85 10.18
C ASN A 14 20.51 21.15 8.92
N GLU A 15 21.04 21.99 8.03
CA GLU A 15 20.44 22.29 6.74
C GLU A 15 20.42 21.06 5.83
N ARG A 16 21.47 20.24 5.84
CA ARG A 16 21.51 18.95 5.12
C ARG A 16 20.44 18.00 5.63
N ARG A 17 20.23 17.91 6.96
CA ARG A 17 19.16 17.08 7.55
C ARG A 17 17.78 17.59 7.16
N ALA A 18 17.54 18.88 7.21
CA ALA A 18 16.27 19.49 6.81
C ALA A 18 16.00 19.25 5.32
N LEU A 19 16.99 19.49 4.45
CA LEU A 19 16.87 19.23 3.01
C LEU A 19 16.62 17.73 2.72
N LEU A 20 17.33 16.85 3.41
CA LEU A 20 17.12 15.40 3.27
C LEU A 20 15.71 15.00 3.70
N GLY A 21 15.19 15.55 4.80
CA GLY A 21 13.81 15.34 5.26
C GLY A 21 12.80 15.79 4.20
N GLN A 22 12.95 17.01 3.66
CA GLN A 22 12.09 17.51 2.59
C GLN A 22 12.15 16.65 1.32
N LEU A 23 13.33 16.23 0.88
CA LEU A 23 13.48 15.37 -0.30
C LEU A 23 12.89 13.97 -0.08
N LEU A 24 13.00 13.42 1.13
CA LEU A 24 12.39 12.14 1.48
C LEU A 24 10.87 12.25 1.53
N GLU A 25 10.32 13.32 2.09
CA GLU A 25 8.88 13.59 2.08
C GLU A 25 8.35 13.80 0.66
N GLN A 26 9.05 14.59 -0.17
CA GLN A 26 8.71 14.79 -1.57
C GLN A 26 8.77 13.45 -2.35
N LYS A 27 9.82 12.68 -2.16
CA LYS A 27 9.97 11.36 -2.80
C LYS A 27 8.93 10.36 -2.30
N ALA A 28 8.52 10.43 -1.04
CA ALA A 28 7.45 9.62 -0.50
C ALA A 28 6.08 10.00 -1.08
N SER A 29 5.84 11.30 -1.34
CA SER A 29 4.61 11.78 -2.00
C SER A 29 4.61 11.54 -3.52
N GLU A 30 5.80 11.51 -4.16
CA GLU A 30 5.97 11.19 -5.58
C GLU A 30 6.19 9.69 -5.83
N SER A 31 6.38 8.89 -4.78
CA SER A 31 6.58 7.45 -4.93
C SER A 31 5.35 6.83 -5.58
N PRO A 32 5.51 6.18 -6.72
CA PRO A 32 4.39 5.46 -7.30
C PRO A 32 3.89 4.47 -6.26
N SER A 33 2.58 4.44 -6.06
CA SER A 33 1.92 3.46 -5.18
C SER A 33 2.10 2.01 -5.67
N TYR A 34 3.08 1.76 -6.53
CA TYR A 34 3.36 0.48 -7.19
C TYR A 34 4.70 -0.10 -6.74
N TYR A 35 4.66 -1.35 -6.32
CA TYR A 35 5.81 -2.09 -5.84
C TYR A 35 5.90 -3.45 -6.52
N PRO A 36 7.10 -4.04 -6.63
CA PRO A 36 7.23 -5.41 -7.10
C PRO A 36 6.56 -6.38 -6.12
N LEU A 37 6.12 -7.52 -6.62
CA LEU A 37 5.61 -8.59 -5.79
C LEU A 37 6.75 -9.24 -4.98
N SER A 38 6.46 -9.62 -3.74
CA SER A 38 7.33 -10.51 -2.99
C SER A 38 7.38 -11.91 -3.62
N HIS A 39 8.35 -12.73 -3.25
CA HIS A 39 8.46 -14.11 -3.74
C HIS A 39 7.18 -14.94 -3.53
N ASN A 40 6.59 -14.84 -2.34
CA ASN A 40 5.35 -15.54 -2.04
C ASN A 40 4.17 -15.01 -2.85
N GLN A 41 4.08 -13.69 -3.02
CA GLN A 41 3.04 -13.07 -3.85
C GLN A 41 3.16 -13.48 -5.33
N GLN A 42 4.38 -13.63 -5.86
CA GLN A 42 4.60 -14.10 -7.22
C GLN A 42 4.05 -15.53 -7.42
N GLY A 43 4.28 -16.41 -6.46
CA GLY A 43 3.74 -17.77 -6.50
C GLY A 43 2.22 -17.80 -6.51
N ILE A 44 1.58 -17.05 -5.61
CA ILE A 44 0.11 -16.95 -5.56
C ILE A 44 -0.44 -16.29 -6.84
N TRP A 45 0.20 -15.23 -7.31
CA TRP A 45 -0.16 -14.58 -8.57
C TRP A 45 -0.17 -15.55 -9.74
N PHE A 46 0.89 -16.36 -9.89
CA PHE A 46 0.99 -17.36 -10.93
C PHE A 46 -0.16 -18.38 -10.86
N LEU A 47 -0.46 -18.89 -9.66
CA LEU A 47 -1.57 -19.83 -9.46
C LEU A 47 -2.94 -19.22 -9.79
N CYS A 48 -3.15 -17.94 -9.44
CA CYS A 48 -4.36 -17.21 -9.83
C CYS A 48 -4.48 -17.03 -11.36
N GLN A 49 -3.37 -16.88 -12.08
CA GLN A 49 -3.40 -16.82 -13.55
C GLN A 49 -3.72 -18.18 -14.18
N LEU A 50 -3.26 -19.28 -13.59
CA LEU A 50 -3.57 -20.64 -14.07
C LEU A 50 -5.04 -21.02 -13.86
N ALA A 51 -5.65 -20.54 -12.79
CA ALA A 51 -7.03 -20.86 -12.43
C ALA A 51 -7.82 -19.59 -12.03
N PRO A 52 -8.15 -18.70 -12.98
CA PRO A 52 -8.77 -17.40 -12.67
C PRO A 52 -10.13 -17.49 -11.96
N ALA A 53 -10.86 -18.59 -12.14
CA ALA A 53 -12.12 -18.84 -11.46
C ALA A 53 -11.98 -19.46 -10.06
N SER A 54 -10.76 -19.77 -9.63
CA SER A 54 -10.52 -20.39 -8.32
C SER A 54 -10.65 -19.36 -7.21
N THR A 55 -11.36 -19.73 -6.16
CA THR A 55 -11.53 -18.92 -4.94
C THR A 55 -10.68 -19.44 -3.77
N ILE A 56 -9.73 -20.36 -4.04
CA ILE A 56 -8.98 -21.08 -3.00
C ILE A 56 -8.17 -20.16 -2.08
N TYR A 57 -7.78 -18.98 -2.58
CA TYR A 57 -7.03 -17.98 -1.80
C TYR A 57 -7.91 -16.92 -1.15
N ASN A 58 -9.25 -16.99 -1.34
CA ASN A 58 -10.16 -16.09 -0.64
C ASN A 58 -10.30 -16.54 0.82
N VAL A 59 -10.05 -15.62 1.74
CA VAL A 59 -10.30 -15.84 3.17
C VAL A 59 -11.69 -15.33 3.49
N ASN A 60 -12.63 -16.23 3.69
CA ASN A 60 -14.01 -15.90 4.03
C ASN A 60 -14.25 -16.18 5.52
N PHE A 61 -14.88 -15.23 6.19
CA PHE A 61 -15.30 -15.37 7.58
C PHE A 61 -16.77 -14.98 7.71
N ALA A 62 -17.55 -15.80 8.39
CA ALA A 62 -18.93 -15.51 8.71
C ALA A 62 -19.15 -15.67 10.21
N ALA A 63 -19.79 -14.67 10.82
CA ALA A 63 -20.14 -14.71 12.24
C ALA A 63 -21.59 -14.24 12.45
N ARG A 64 -22.27 -14.84 13.42
CA ARG A 64 -23.58 -14.38 13.89
C ARG A 64 -23.38 -13.63 15.19
N ILE A 65 -23.83 -12.39 15.23
CA ILE A 65 -23.80 -11.55 16.44
C ILE A 65 -25.22 -11.54 16.99
N SER A 66 -25.39 -12.01 18.23
CA SER A 66 -26.70 -12.17 18.89
C SER A 66 -26.93 -11.11 20.00
N SER A 67 -26.28 -9.96 19.88
CA SER A 67 -26.44 -8.80 20.76
C SER A 67 -26.75 -7.57 19.94
N ASP A 68 -27.18 -6.50 20.60
CA ASP A 68 -27.35 -5.20 19.97
C ASP A 68 -26.00 -4.74 19.40
N LEU A 69 -26.01 -4.44 18.10
CA LEU A 69 -24.83 -4.06 17.36
C LEU A 69 -24.98 -2.63 16.86
N ASP A 70 -24.04 -1.76 17.23
CA ASP A 70 -23.91 -0.43 16.62
C ASP A 70 -23.25 -0.56 15.23
N ILE A 71 -24.08 -0.72 14.20
CA ILE A 71 -23.60 -0.84 12.80
C ILE A 71 -22.75 0.36 12.36
N PRO A 72 -23.14 1.62 12.62
CA PRO A 72 -22.30 2.78 12.34
C PRO A 72 -20.94 2.72 13.00
N ALA A 73 -20.85 2.30 14.27
CA ALA A 73 -19.58 2.16 14.96
C ALA A 73 -18.72 1.05 14.36
N LEU A 74 -19.32 -0.09 14.02
CA LEU A 74 -18.62 -1.20 13.36
C LEU A 74 -18.05 -0.79 12.01
N ARG A 75 -18.85 -0.09 11.18
CA ARG A 75 -18.38 0.45 9.89
C ARG A 75 -17.18 1.37 10.07
N ARG A 76 -17.24 2.31 11.03
CA ARG A 76 -16.11 3.19 11.35
C ARG A 76 -14.86 2.41 11.76
N ALA A 77 -15.02 1.37 12.59
CA ALA A 77 -13.91 0.53 13.01
C ALA A 77 -13.23 -0.18 11.83
N PHE A 78 -13.99 -0.75 10.91
CA PHE A 78 -13.44 -1.36 9.70
C PHE A 78 -12.75 -0.33 8.79
N GLN A 79 -13.35 0.85 8.63
CA GLN A 79 -12.73 1.93 7.85
C GLN A 79 -11.37 2.33 8.43
N LEU A 80 -11.28 2.50 9.75
CA LEU A 80 -10.03 2.81 10.44
C LEU A 80 -8.98 1.69 10.30
N LEU A 81 -9.40 0.42 10.31
CA LEU A 81 -8.50 -0.70 10.06
C LEU A 81 -7.91 -0.64 8.65
N VAL A 82 -8.73 -0.38 7.64
CA VAL A 82 -8.28 -0.27 6.24
C VAL A 82 -7.34 0.92 6.06
N GLU A 83 -7.62 2.05 6.68
CA GLU A 83 -6.76 3.24 6.65
C GLU A 83 -5.41 2.97 7.32
N ARG A 84 -5.42 2.29 8.46
CA ARG A 84 -4.21 1.98 9.24
C ARG A 84 -3.32 0.93 8.59
N HIS A 85 -3.91 -0.01 7.84
CA HIS A 85 -3.18 -1.16 7.29
C HIS A 85 -3.15 -1.11 5.75
N PRO A 86 -2.04 -0.64 5.13
CA PRO A 86 -1.89 -0.59 3.68
C PRO A 86 -2.16 -1.92 2.97
N SER A 87 -1.87 -3.05 3.60
CA SER A 87 -2.13 -4.39 3.05
C SER A 87 -3.61 -4.64 2.74
N LEU A 88 -4.54 -4.01 3.49
CA LEU A 88 -5.99 -4.13 3.27
C LEU A 88 -6.50 -3.27 2.11
N ARG A 89 -5.65 -2.40 1.57
CA ARG A 89 -5.95 -1.54 0.41
C ARG A 89 -4.90 -1.70 -0.69
N THR A 90 -4.35 -2.91 -0.79
CA THR A 90 -3.40 -3.29 -1.83
C THR A 90 -4.10 -4.17 -2.85
N THR A 91 -3.96 -3.83 -4.12
CA THR A 91 -4.40 -4.64 -5.26
C THR A 91 -3.21 -5.07 -6.11
N PHE A 92 -3.45 -6.00 -7.01
CA PHE A 92 -2.42 -6.55 -7.89
C PHE A 92 -2.84 -6.37 -9.34
N GLU A 93 -1.92 -5.91 -10.18
CA GLU A 93 -2.17 -5.71 -11.60
C GLU A 93 -0.91 -5.99 -12.44
N VAL A 94 -1.05 -6.03 -13.76
CA VAL A 94 0.07 -6.12 -14.69
C VAL A 94 0.39 -4.74 -15.24
N ARG A 95 1.63 -4.29 -15.07
CA ARG A 95 2.17 -3.06 -15.68
C ARG A 95 3.41 -3.39 -16.49
N SER A 96 3.42 -2.95 -17.75
CA SER A 96 4.54 -3.21 -18.67
C SER A 96 4.95 -4.69 -18.71
N GLY A 97 3.98 -5.61 -18.68
CA GLY A 97 4.21 -7.06 -18.73
C GLY A 97 4.71 -7.69 -17.43
N LYS A 98 4.75 -6.93 -16.31
CA LYS A 98 5.19 -7.43 -15.01
C LYS A 98 4.08 -7.27 -13.97
N PRO A 99 3.87 -8.27 -13.10
CA PRO A 99 2.93 -8.13 -12.00
C PRO A 99 3.49 -7.16 -10.95
N VAL A 100 2.64 -6.27 -10.50
CA VAL A 100 2.94 -5.28 -9.47
C VAL A 100 1.82 -5.24 -8.44
N GLN A 101 2.16 -4.84 -7.22
CA GLN A 101 1.18 -4.48 -6.21
C GLN A 101 1.00 -2.96 -6.20
N GLN A 102 -0.24 -2.53 -6.12
CA GLN A 102 -0.63 -1.13 -5.98
C GLN A 102 -1.21 -0.89 -4.60
N ILE A 103 -0.66 0.06 -3.87
CA ILE A 103 -1.22 0.52 -2.60
C ILE A 103 -2.07 1.76 -2.89
N HIS A 104 -3.37 1.66 -2.62
CA HIS A 104 -4.29 2.78 -2.79
C HIS A 104 -4.21 3.73 -1.61
N GLU A 105 -4.25 5.03 -1.85
CA GLU A 105 -4.23 6.05 -0.78
C GLU A 105 -5.50 5.97 0.07
N ARG A 106 -6.64 5.74 -0.57
CA ARG A 106 -7.95 5.60 0.07
C ARG A 106 -8.66 4.37 -0.45
N TRP A 107 -9.38 3.71 0.43
CA TRP A 107 -10.24 2.58 0.10
C TRP A 107 -11.45 2.62 1.00
N GLU A 108 -12.63 2.62 0.41
CA GLU A 108 -13.88 2.65 1.17
C GLU A 108 -14.36 1.22 1.46
N VAL A 109 -14.75 0.98 2.71
CA VAL A 109 -15.32 -0.30 3.13
C VAL A 109 -16.81 -0.30 2.82
N TYR A 110 -17.25 -1.23 2.00
CA TYR A 110 -18.68 -1.47 1.73
C TYR A 110 -19.25 -2.38 2.81
N PHE A 111 -20.44 -1.97 3.30
CA PHE A 111 -21.11 -2.64 4.42
C PHE A 111 -22.59 -2.83 4.09
#